data_c8bee46c88a6d4c50b1f9ab2a21490e6
#
_entry.id   c8bee46c88a6d4c50b1f9ab2a21490e6
#
_cell.length_a   1.000
_cell.length_b   1.000
_cell.length_c   1.000
_cell.angle_alpha   90.00
_cell.angle_beta   90.00
_cell.angle_gamma   90.00
#
_symmetry.space_group_name_H-M   'P 1'
#
loop_
_entity.id
_entity.type
_entity.pdbx_description
1 polymer ?
#
loop_
_entity_poly.entity_id
_entity_poly.type
_entity_poly.pdbx_seq_one_letter_code
_entity_poly.pdbx_strand_id
1 'polypeptide(L)'
;MGRILGVDYGDSRIGLALSDPLKMIASPFQTIRNEGSEKRFQSLQTLIEEQEVESIVVGLPIGMKGQETAQTKKVREFANSLSVLNLPIYLEDERLSSVSAEKSMIIQKIKTGHNKGMIDQRAAAILLQQFLDKQNR
;
A
#
# COMPACT_ATOMS: atom_id res chain seq x y z
N MET A 1 21.36 0.56 3.33
CA MET A 1 20.20 1.37 3.67
C MET A 1 19.06 1.07 2.70
N GLY A 2 17.94 0.61 3.21
CA GLY A 2 16.82 0.21 2.38
C GLY A 2 15.70 1.21 2.34
N ARG A 3 14.76 0.98 1.42
CA ARG A 3 13.54 1.76 1.31
C ARG A 3 12.40 1.03 2.00
N ILE A 4 11.32 1.75 2.31
CA ILE A 4 10.09 1.15 2.81
C ILE A 4 9.08 1.14 1.67
N LEU A 5 8.43 0.00 1.46
CA LEU A 5 7.40 -0.17 0.44
C LEU A 5 6.02 0.01 1.09
N GLY A 6 5.23 0.92 0.55
CA GLY A 6 3.82 1.08 0.94
C GLY A 6 2.93 0.32 -0.02
N VAL A 7 1.95 -0.40 0.51
CA VAL A 7 1.06 -1.25 -0.29
C VAL A 7 -0.39 -0.94 0.03
N ASP A 8 -1.14 -0.60 -1.00
CA ASP A 8 -2.59 -0.44 -0.95
C ASP A 8 -3.20 -1.62 -1.71
N TYR A 9 -3.65 -2.64 -0.97
CA TYR A 9 -4.16 -3.88 -1.57
C TYR A 9 -5.60 -3.70 -2.03
N GLY A 10 -5.84 -3.95 -3.33
CA GLY A 10 -7.17 -3.97 -3.90
C GLY A 10 -7.46 -5.32 -4.55
N ASP A 11 -8.73 -5.61 -4.81
CA ASP A 11 -9.13 -6.89 -5.41
C ASP A 11 -8.61 -7.07 -6.83
N SER A 12 -8.53 -5.98 -7.60
CA SER A 12 -8.08 -6.02 -8.99
C SER A 12 -6.68 -5.47 -9.18
N ARG A 13 -6.28 -4.50 -8.37
CA ARG A 13 -5.00 -3.80 -8.50
C ARG A 13 -4.39 -3.57 -7.13
N ILE A 14 -3.08 -3.54 -7.10
CA ILE A 14 -2.31 -3.24 -5.88
C ILE A 14 -1.48 -2.00 -6.17
N GLY A 15 -1.73 -0.94 -5.41
CA GLY A 15 -0.98 0.30 -5.51
C GLY A 15 0.27 0.25 -4.65
N LEU A 16 1.37 0.75 -5.19
CA LEU A 16 2.67 0.71 -4.52
C LEU A 16 3.29 2.09 -4.45
N ALA A 17 3.92 2.36 -3.32
CA ALA A 17 4.69 3.57 -3.08
C ALA A 17 6.03 3.20 -2.45
N LEU A 18 7.02 4.05 -2.62
CA LEU A 18 8.35 3.83 -2.04
C LEU A 18 8.78 5.05 -1.24
N SER A 19 9.46 4.79 -0.14
CA SER A 19 10.16 5.86 0.57
C SER A 19 11.52 6.11 -0.08
N ASP A 20 12.10 7.26 0.20
CA ASP A 20 13.51 7.50 -0.07
C ASP A 20 14.36 6.66 0.92
N PRO A 21 15.67 6.50 0.66
CA PRO A 21 16.53 5.74 1.57
C PRO A 21 16.61 6.31 2.98
N LEU A 22 16.38 7.62 3.14
CA LEU A 22 16.36 8.27 4.45
C LEU A 22 15.04 8.10 5.18
N LYS A 23 14.05 7.50 4.54
CA LYS A 23 12.73 7.20 5.12
C LYS A 23 11.97 8.44 5.58
N MET A 24 12.05 9.51 4.80
CA MET A 24 11.42 10.80 5.11
C MET A 24 10.21 11.09 4.22
N ILE A 25 10.28 10.71 2.93
CA ILE A 25 9.27 11.08 1.95
C ILE A 25 8.78 9.84 1.21
N ALA A 26 7.46 9.70 1.11
CA ALA A 26 6.82 8.66 0.32
C ALA A 26 6.43 9.20 -1.05
N SER A 27 6.70 8.42 -2.09
CA SER A 27 6.34 8.77 -3.47
C SER A 27 5.55 7.65 -4.12
N PRO A 28 4.52 7.96 -4.92
CA PRO A 28 3.86 6.93 -5.74
C PRO A 28 4.88 6.25 -6.63
N PHE A 29 4.76 4.94 -6.77
CA PHE A 29 5.75 4.18 -7.53
C PHE A 29 5.15 3.42 -8.71
N GLN A 30 4.28 2.45 -8.43
CA GLN A 30 3.78 1.55 -9.45
C GLN A 30 2.45 0.96 -9.03
N THR A 31 1.66 0.52 -10.00
CA THR A 31 0.45 -0.28 -9.75
C THR A 31 0.63 -1.61 -10.46
N ILE A 32 0.40 -2.70 -9.76
CA ILE A 32 0.45 -4.02 -10.35
C ILE A 32 -0.95 -4.63 -10.37
N ARG A 33 -1.20 -5.55 -11.29
CA ARG A 33 -2.46 -6.28 -11.33
C ARG A 33 -2.47 -7.36 -10.25
N ASN A 34 -3.63 -7.54 -9.62
CA ASN A 34 -3.81 -8.61 -8.66
C ASN A 34 -4.32 -9.85 -9.39
N GLU A 35 -3.42 -10.56 -10.06
CA GLU A 35 -3.74 -11.70 -10.95
C GLU A 35 -3.55 -13.05 -10.28
N GLY A 36 -3.60 -13.11 -8.97
CA GLY A 36 -3.38 -14.33 -8.22
C GLY A 36 -2.10 -14.29 -7.42
N SER A 37 -2.02 -15.15 -6.42
CA SER A 37 -0.96 -15.08 -5.42
C SER A 37 0.44 -15.28 -6.00
N GLU A 38 0.60 -16.19 -6.95
CA GLU A 38 1.91 -16.49 -7.51
C GLU A 38 2.49 -15.32 -8.31
N LYS A 39 1.70 -14.76 -9.24
CA LYS A 39 2.16 -13.65 -10.08
C LYS A 39 2.45 -12.40 -9.27
N ARG A 40 1.55 -12.05 -8.34
CA ARG A 40 1.79 -10.87 -7.51
C ARG A 40 2.99 -11.05 -6.60
N PHE A 41 3.21 -12.27 -6.09
CA PHE A 41 4.38 -12.56 -5.27
C PHE A 41 5.66 -12.37 -6.07
N GLN A 42 5.73 -12.88 -7.30
CA GLN A 42 6.89 -12.72 -8.18
C GLN A 42 7.15 -11.25 -8.48
N SER A 43 6.10 -10.49 -8.79
CA SER A 43 6.21 -9.06 -9.06
C SER A 43 6.76 -8.30 -7.86
N LEU A 44 6.24 -8.61 -6.67
CA LEU A 44 6.71 -7.96 -5.44
C LEU A 44 8.14 -8.34 -5.11
N GLN A 45 8.49 -9.61 -5.27
CA GLN A 45 9.84 -10.07 -4.98
C GLN A 45 10.88 -9.40 -5.87
N THR A 46 10.59 -9.29 -7.17
CA THR A 46 11.48 -8.62 -8.12
C THR A 46 11.66 -7.15 -7.73
N LEU A 47 10.56 -6.48 -7.43
CA LEU A 47 10.59 -5.06 -7.07
C LEU A 47 11.35 -4.84 -5.75
N ILE A 48 11.14 -5.70 -4.78
CA ILE A 48 11.82 -5.63 -3.48
C ILE A 48 13.32 -5.73 -3.67
N GLU A 49 13.78 -6.64 -4.51
CA GLU A 49 15.21 -6.80 -4.81
C GLU A 49 15.75 -5.59 -5.57
N GLU A 50 15.06 -5.15 -6.62
CA GLU A 50 15.51 -4.03 -7.46
C GLU A 50 15.57 -2.72 -6.69
N GLN A 51 14.60 -2.47 -5.81
CA GLN A 51 14.48 -1.22 -5.08
C GLN A 51 15.10 -1.26 -3.68
N GLU A 52 15.71 -2.38 -3.31
CA GLU A 52 16.34 -2.55 -2.00
C GLU A 52 15.36 -2.27 -0.85
N VAL A 53 14.19 -2.88 -0.91
CA VAL A 53 13.16 -2.72 0.11
C VAL A 53 13.56 -3.48 1.37
N GLU A 54 13.52 -2.81 2.51
CA GLU A 54 13.86 -3.43 3.80
C GLU A 54 12.65 -3.74 4.67
N SER A 55 11.52 -3.10 4.43
CA SER A 55 10.28 -3.38 5.16
C SER A 55 9.07 -2.98 4.33
N ILE A 56 7.90 -3.48 4.72
CA ILE A 56 6.66 -3.28 3.97
C ILE A 56 5.59 -2.76 4.91
N VAL A 57 4.86 -1.74 4.49
CA VAL A 57 3.71 -1.19 5.20
C VAL A 57 2.47 -1.46 4.36
N VAL A 58 1.49 -2.18 4.92
CA VAL A 58 0.24 -2.51 4.23
C VAL A 58 -0.89 -1.73 4.88
N GLY A 59 -1.66 -1.01 4.07
CA GLY A 59 -2.84 -0.29 4.56
C GLY A 59 -3.93 -1.26 4.96
N LEU A 60 -4.45 -1.13 6.17
CA LEU A 60 -5.48 -2.00 6.70
C LEU A 60 -6.82 -1.26 6.74
N PRO A 61 -7.77 -1.63 5.87
CA PRO A 61 -9.08 -1.00 5.90
C PRO A 61 -9.89 -1.49 7.11
N ILE A 62 -10.31 -0.55 7.95
CA ILE A 62 -11.09 -0.84 9.15
C ILE A 62 -12.34 0.04 9.09
N GLY A 63 -13.49 -0.52 9.53
CA GLY A 63 -14.73 0.25 9.57
C GLY A 63 -14.64 1.44 10.51
N MET A 64 -15.48 2.44 10.29
CA MET A 64 -15.46 3.69 11.06
C MET A 64 -15.62 3.49 12.57
N LYS A 65 -16.26 2.40 12.97
CA LYS A 65 -16.44 2.04 14.39
C LYS A 65 -15.35 1.10 14.92
N GLY A 66 -14.29 0.90 14.13
CA GLY A 66 -13.21 -0.01 14.51
C GLY A 66 -13.45 -1.47 14.19
N GLN A 67 -14.57 -1.79 13.51
CA GLN A 67 -14.91 -3.17 13.19
C GLN A 67 -14.12 -3.69 11.99
N GLU A 68 -13.82 -4.97 11.99
CA GLU A 68 -13.22 -5.62 10.82
C GLU A 68 -14.30 -5.98 9.82
N THR A 69 -14.06 -5.63 8.56
CA THR A 69 -14.94 -5.92 7.44
C THR A 69 -14.41 -7.12 6.65
N ALA A 70 -15.12 -7.56 5.62
CA ALA A 70 -14.63 -8.59 4.72
C ALA A 70 -13.31 -8.16 4.06
N GLN A 71 -13.19 -6.88 3.70
CA GLN A 71 -11.97 -6.35 3.08
C GLN A 71 -10.81 -6.37 4.08
N THR A 72 -11.06 -6.05 5.35
CA THR A 72 -10.04 -6.14 6.40
C THR A 72 -9.43 -7.54 6.44
N LYS A 73 -10.28 -8.56 6.40
CA LYS A 73 -9.82 -9.95 6.44
C LYS A 73 -8.99 -10.33 5.24
N LYS A 74 -9.41 -9.89 4.05
CA LYS A 74 -8.64 -10.14 2.81
C LYS A 74 -7.26 -9.53 2.90
N VAL A 75 -7.15 -8.31 3.39
CA VAL A 75 -5.87 -7.61 3.51
C VAL A 75 -4.98 -8.28 4.56
N ARG A 76 -5.55 -8.74 5.67
CA ARG A 76 -4.77 -9.48 6.66
C ARG A 76 -4.20 -10.78 6.09
N GLU A 77 -4.99 -11.50 5.31
CA GLU A 77 -4.52 -12.72 4.62
C GLU A 77 -3.39 -12.41 3.65
N PHE A 78 -3.55 -11.34 2.88
CA PHE A 78 -2.50 -10.88 1.97
C PHE A 78 -1.23 -10.56 2.74
N ALA A 79 -1.32 -9.77 3.80
CA ALA A 79 -0.17 -9.38 4.62
C ALA A 79 0.52 -10.61 5.21
N ASN A 80 -0.26 -11.58 5.71
CA ASN A 80 0.31 -12.82 6.22
C ASN A 80 1.06 -13.60 5.14
N SER A 81 0.57 -13.57 3.89
CA SER A 81 1.25 -14.26 2.79
C SER A 81 2.62 -13.66 2.48
N LEU A 82 2.84 -12.41 2.84
CA LEU A 82 4.11 -11.74 2.60
C LEU A 82 5.22 -12.17 3.57
N SER A 83 4.87 -12.96 4.59
CA SER A 83 5.86 -13.45 5.57
C SER A 83 6.98 -14.26 4.92
N VAL A 84 6.72 -14.88 3.78
CA VAL A 84 7.73 -15.66 3.04
C VAL A 84 8.86 -14.79 2.48
N LEU A 85 8.67 -13.48 2.44
CA LEU A 85 9.70 -12.54 1.98
C LEU A 85 10.76 -12.26 3.04
N ASN A 86 10.54 -12.68 4.28
CA ASN A 86 11.45 -12.48 5.42
C ASN A 86 11.77 -11.01 5.70
N LEU A 87 10.80 -10.12 5.45
CA LEU A 87 10.90 -8.70 5.77
C LEU A 87 9.87 -8.33 6.83
N PRO A 88 10.16 -7.33 7.66
CA PRO A 88 9.13 -6.82 8.58
C PRO A 88 7.93 -6.31 7.81
N ILE A 89 6.74 -6.70 8.25
CA ILE A 89 5.47 -6.29 7.66
C ILE A 89 4.69 -5.52 8.72
N TYR A 90 4.33 -4.28 8.41
CA TYR A 90 3.56 -3.42 9.31
C TYR A 90 2.18 -3.17 8.72
N LEU A 91 1.17 -3.12 9.56
CA LEU A 91 -0.19 -2.77 9.17
C LEU A 91 -0.48 -1.34 9.63
N GLU A 92 -0.97 -0.52 8.71
CA GLU A 92 -1.29 0.88 9.00
C GLU A 92 -2.79 1.09 8.86
N ASP A 93 -3.46 1.57 9.91
CA ASP A 93 -4.91 1.79 9.92
C ASP A 93 -5.28 2.93 8.98
N GLU A 94 -6.01 2.62 7.91
CA GLU A 94 -6.41 3.60 6.91
C GLU A 94 -7.48 4.58 7.39
N ARG A 95 -8.29 4.22 8.40
CA ARG A 95 -9.39 5.09 8.85
C ARG A 95 -8.87 6.38 9.53
N LEU A 96 -7.65 6.35 10.05
CA LEU A 96 -7.03 7.51 10.72
C LEU A 96 -6.27 8.40 9.75
N SER A 97 -6.39 8.15 8.46
CA SER A 97 -5.69 8.90 7.41
C SER A 97 -6.69 9.55 6.47
N SER A 98 -6.19 10.36 5.57
CA SER A 98 -6.99 10.95 4.50
C SER A 98 -7.14 10.02 3.29
N VAL A 99 -6.68 8.77 3.36
CA VAL A 99 -6.70 7.83 2.24
C VAL A 99 -8.10 7.64 1.67
N SER A 100 -9.10 7.40 2.52
CA SER A 100 -10.48 7.18 2.07
C SER A 100 -11.06 8.42 1.38
N ALA A 101 -10.81 9.61 1.95
CA ALA A 101 -11.28 10.85 1.36
C ALA A 101 -10.58 11.13 0.03
N GLU A 102 -9.27 10.91 -0.03
CA GLU A 102 -8.48 11.08 -1.23
C GLU A 102 -8.96 10.14 -2.33
N LYS A 103 -9.21 8.87 -2.01
CA LYS A 103 -9.74 7.90 -2.97
C LYS A 103 -11.09 8.35 -3.54
N SER A 104 -11.99 8.83 -2.69
CA SER A 104 -13.31 9.31 -3.13
C SER A 104 -13.19 10.49 -4.08
N MET A 105 -12.34 11.46 -3.76
CA MET A 105 -12.13 12.63 -4.62
C MET A 105 -11.53 12.24 -5.96
N ILE A 106 -10.57 11.32 -5.97
CA ILE A 106 -9.92 10.88 -7.19
C ILE A 106 -10.86 10.04 -8.04
N ILE A 107 -11.70 9.20 -7.44
CA ILE A 107 -12.71 8.42 -8.16
C ILE A 107 -13.65 9.34 -8.92
N GLN A 108 -14.05 10.47 -8.33
CA GLN A 108 -14.87 11.45 -9.02
C GLN A 108 -14.16 12.03 -10.24
N LYS A 109 -12.87 12.29 -10.14
CA LYS A 109 -12.07 12.77 -11.27
C LYS A 109 -11.91 11.72 -12.36
N ILE A 110 -11.86 10.44 -11.98
CA ILE A 110 -11.70 9.34 -12.95
C ILE A 110 -12.90 9.17 -13.85
N LYS A 111 -14.10 9.49 -13.35
CA LYS A 111 -15.29 9.51 -14.21
C LYS A 111 -15.12 10.46 -15.40
N THR A 112 -14.11 11.32 -15.36
CA THR A 112 -13.75 12.23 -16.45
C THR A 112 -12.52 11.79 -17.23
N GLY A 113 -12.07 10.53 -17.09
CA GLY A 113 -11.03 9.93 -17.93
C GLY A 113 -9.63 9.79 -17.36
N HIS A 114 -9.44 9.96 -16.05
CA HIS A 114 -8.12 9.81 -15.45
C HIS A 114 -7.77 8.33 -15.19
N ASN A 115 -6.47 8.02 -15.14
CA ASN A 115 -5.95 6.66 -14.96
C ASN A 115 -6.23 6.13 -13.55
N LYS A 116 -6.95 5.01 -13.47
CA LYS A 116 -7.31 4.37 -12.19
C LYS A 116 -6.09 3.87 -11.40
N GLY A 117 -5.03 3.44 -12.11
CA GLY A 117 -3.82 2.96 -11.44
C GLY A 117 -3.14 4.01 -10.59
N MET A 118 -3.23 5.28 -10.98
CA MET A 118 -2.63 6.38 -10.23
C MET A 118 -3.30 6.61 -8.88
N ILE A 119 -4.60 6.28 -8.76
CA ILE A 119 -5.32 6.40 -7.48
C ILE A 119 -4.68 5.48 -6.45
N ASP A 120 -4.43 4.24 -6.85
CA ASP A 120 -3.91 3.23 -5.95
C ASP A 120 -2.49 3.58 -5.49
N GLN A 121 -1.68 4.14 -6.40
CA GLN A 121 -0.33 4.59 -6.07
C GLN A 121 -0.37 5.77 -5.09
N ARG A 122 -1.27 6.72 -5.31
CA ARG A 122 -1.41 7.87 -4.41
C ARG A 122 -1.90 7.46 -3.04
N ALA A 123 -2.86 6.53 -2.99
CA ALA A 123 -3.35 5.99 -1.72
C ALA A 123 -2.21 5.30 -0.96
N ALA A 124 -1.41 4.51 -1.66
CA ALA A 124 -0.24 3.86 -1.05
C ALA A 124 0.77 4.89 -0.52
N ALA A 125 1.00 5.97 -1.28
CA ALA A 125 1.93 7.02 -0.86
C ALA A 125 1.41 7.76 0.38
N ILE A 126 0.11 8.03 0.46
CA ILE A 126 -0.50 8.71 1.61
C ILE A 126 -0.36 7.87 2.87
N LEU A 127 -0.70 6.58 2.80
CA LEU A 127 -0.59 5.73 3.97
C LEU A 127 0.87 5.51 4.38
N LEU A 128 1.77 5.40 3.42
CA LEU A 128 3.19 5.27 3.71
C LEU A 128 3.72 6.55 4.37
N GLN A 129 3.35 7.72 3.88
CA GLN A 129 3.77 8.98 4.48
C GLN A 129 3.27 9.10 5.92
N GLN A 130 2.04 8.68 6.18
CA GLN A 130 1.50 8.65 7.54
C GLN A 130 2.36 7.78 8.46
N PHE A 131 2.76 6.62 7.98
CA PHE A 131 3.64 5.71 8.72
C PHE A 131 5.00 6.36 8.98
N LEU A 132 5.61 6.96 7.95
CA LEU A 132 6.91 7.62 8.08
C LEU A 132 6.85 8.78 9.08
N ASP A 133 5.78 9.57 9.04
CA ASP A 133 5.62 10.71 9.96
C ASP A 133 5.56 10.25 11.42
N LYS A 134 4.92 9.13 11.68
CA LYS A 134 4.90 8.54 13.03
C LYS A 134 6.27 8.05 13.46
N GLN A 135 7.01 7.45 12.54
CA GLN A 135 8.36 6.93 12.84
C GLN A 135 9.35 8.05 13.13
N ASN A 136 9.14 9.22 12.55
CA ASN A 136 10.06 10.35 12.64
C ASN A 136 9.67 11.38 13.71
N ARG A 137 8.71 11.05 14.56
CA ARG A 137 8.31 11.91 15.69
C ARG A 137 9.32 11.89 16.81
#